data_9ed72ad602e9a8c833affcb93f0e1260
#
_entry.id   9ed72ad602e9a8c833affcb93f0e1260
#
_cell.length_a   1.000
_cell.length_b   1.000
_cell.length_c   1.000
_cell.angle_alpha   90.00
_cell.angle_beta   90.00
_cell.angle_gamma   90.00
#
_symmetry.space_group_name_H-M   'P 1'
#
loop_
_entity.id
_entity.type
_entity.pdbx_description
1 polymer ?
#
loop_
_entity_poly.entity_id
_entity_poly.type
_entity_poly.pdbx_seq_one_letter_code
_entity_poly.pdbx_strand_id
1 'polypeptide(L)'
;MHKKQSSEEKRSNLLILLLLLLCFAATGVSVWALFFREPNTALAPDYAPKEQEEHAQTIPDDTGDKMEAPQGGGAVSLTYANQVGIDLSSGTVSLLFANPGKSNQDMVLQIVIQDHVIVQSGTLSPGHRVLSLDLLQGTADMLSAGGYDGKFVVLYYNQETGEKSIVNTEIPIHITVTE
;
A
#
# COMPACT_ATOMS: atom_id res chain seq x y z
N MET A 1 -9.94 6.35 68.50
CA MET A 1 -10.43 5.58 67.33
C MET A 1 -10.52 6.39 66.03
N HIS A 2 -10.29 7.72 66.01
CA HIS A 2 -10.45 8.59 64.79
C HIS A 2 -9.30 8.58 63.79
N LYS A 3 -8.11 8.12 64.13
CA LYS A 3 -6.90 8.22 63.25
C LYS A 3 -6.81 7.13 62.17
N LYS A 4 -7.52 5.99 62.36
CA LYS A 4 -7.50 4.87 61.41
C LYS A 4 -8.45 5.09 60.25
N GLN A 5 -9.57 5.75 60.45
CA GLN A 5 -10.61 6.06 59.42
C GLN A 5 -10.09 7.06 58.38
N SER A 6 -9.34 8.08 58.80
CA SER A 6 -8.73 9.07 57.89
C SER A 6 -7.66 8.48 56.93
N SER A 7 -7.00 7.39 57.30
CA SER A 7 -5.99 6.76 56.45
C SER A 7 -6.59 5.85 55.39
N GLU A 8 -7.74 5.22 55.68
CA GLU A 8 -8.47 4.39 54.72
C GLU A 8 -9.19 5.24 53.67
N GLU A 9 -9.77 6.37 54.06
CA GLU A 9 -10.34 7.35 53.10
C GLU A 9 -9.29 7.92 52.15
N LYS A 10 -8.12 8.27 52.67
CA LYS A 10 -7.02 8.76 51.83
C LYS A 10 -6.53 7.69 50.83
N ARG A 11 -6.48 6.42 51.25
CA ARG A 11 -6.10 5.30 50.37
C ARG A 11 -7.19 5.04 49.31
N SER A 12 -8.47 5.12 49.68
CA SER A 12 -9.60 4.97 48.77
C SER A 12 -9.58 6.10 47.71
N ASN A 13 -9.42 7.35 48.14
CA ASN A 13 -9.34 8.49 47.22
C ASN A 13 -8.14 8.43 46.29
N LEU A 14 -6.99 7.93 46.80
CA LEU A 14 -5.79 7.72 45.97
C LEU A 14 -6.03 6.63 44.90
N LEU A 15 -6.70 5.54 45.26
CA LEU A 15 -7.05 4.47 44.32
C LEU A 15 -8.03 4.95 43.26
N ILE A 16 -9.03 5.75 43.62
CA ILE A 16 -10.00 6.34 42.69
C ILE A 16 -9.27 7.30 41.71
N LEU A 17 -8.37 8.13 42.23
CA LEU A 17 -7.58 9.04 41.41
C LEU A 17 -6.69 8.27 40.40
N LEU A 18 -6.04 7.20 40.84
CA LEU A 18 -5.21 6.33 40.02
C LEU A 18 -6.02 5.64 38.92
N LEU A 19 -7.23 5.19 39.25
CA LEU A 19 -8.14 4.55 38.30
C LEU A 19 -8.67 5.53 37.25
N LEU A 20 -8.99 6.76 37.66
CA LEU A 20 -9.37 7.83 36.75
C LEU A 20 -8.21 8.19 35.78
N LEU A 21 -6.97 8.28 36.27
CA LEU A 21 -5.80 8.57 35.48
C LEU A 21 -5.52 7.46 34.46
N LEU A 22 -5.75 6.21 34.84
CA LEU A 22 -5.62 5.05 33.95
C LEU A 22 -6.71 5.04 32.86
N CYS A 23 -7.95 5.43 33.21
CA CYS A 23 -9.03 5.59 32.24
C CYS A 23 -8.73 6.72 31.24
N PHE A 24 -8.20 7.86 31.70
CA PHE A 24 -7.79 8.95 30.80
C PHE A 24 -6.64 8.55 29.88
N ALA A 25 -5.66 7.81 30.39
CA ALA A 25 -4.56 7.30 29.56
C ALA A 25 -5.09 6.31 28.51
N ALA A 26 -5.97 5.38 28.90
CA ALA A 26 -6.55 4.41 27.96
C ALA A 26 -7.41 5.08 26.87
N THR A 27 -8.24 6.08 27.25
CA THR A 27 -9.00 6.86 26.26
C THR A 27 -8.12 7.68 25.36
N GLY A 28 -7.04 8.28 25.86
CA GLY A 28 -6.05 9.01 25.07
C GLY A 28 -5.36 8.13 24.03
N VAL A 29 -4.94 6.93 24.43
CA VAL A 29 -4.35 5.93 23.49
C VAL A 29 -5.37 5.46 22.46
N SER A 30 -6.62 5.25 22.86
CA SER A 30 -7.69 4.82 21.92
C SER A 30 -8.01 5.91 20.90
N VAL A 31 -8.10 7.16 21.33
CA VAL A 31 -8.31 8.31 20.43
C VAL A 31 -7.12 8.47 19.50
N TRP A 32 -5.89 8.39 20.02
CA TRP A 32 -4.70 8.44 19.20
C TRP A 32 -4.68 7.32 18.15
N ALA A 33 -5.00 6.08 18.52
CA ALA A 33 -5.05 4.95 17.61
C ALA A 33 -6.13 5.09 16.52
N LEU A 34 -7.25 5.76 16.80
CA LEU A 34 -8.33 5.97 15.83
C LEU A 34 -8.06 7.11 14.85
N PHE A 35 -7.37 8.19 15.30
CA PHE A 35 -7.20 9.40 14.50
C PHE A 35 -5.81 9.52 13.86
N PHE A 36 -4.79 8.86 14.42
CA PHE A 36 -3.40 8.98 13.97
C PHE A 36 -2.81 7.65 13.45
N ARG A 37 -3.57 6.57 13.51
CA ARG A 37 -3.17 5.34 12.84
C ARG A 37 -3.56 5.50 11.38
N GLU A 38 -2.56 5.60 10.50
CA GLU A 38 -2.81 5.58 9.07
C GLU A 38 -3.65 4.35 8.71
N PRO A 39 -4.70 4.51 7.88
CA PRO A 39 -5.48 3.37 7.45
C PRO A 39 -4.53 2.38 6.78
N ASN A 40 -4.47 1.14 7.27
CA ASN A 40 -3.81 0.06 6.57
C ASN A 40 -4.40 -0.01 5.16
N THR A 41 -3.63 0.45 4.17
CA THR A 41 -4.02 0.30 2.77
C THR A 41 -4.25 -1.19 2.53
N ALA A 42 -5.49 -1.56 2.22
CA ALA A 42 -5.81 -2.96 2.01
C ALA A 42 -5.00 -3.48 0.83
N LEU A 43 -4.12 -4.46 1.07
CA LEU A 43 -3.35 -5.11 0.02
C LEU A 43 -4.32 -5.98 -0.79
N ALA A 44 -4.36 -5.76 -2.12
CA ALA A 44 -5.28 -6.43 -3.04
C ALA A 44 -6.78 -6.28 -2.68
N PRO A 45 -7.30 -5.04 -2.53
CA PRO A 45 -8.69 -4.82 -2.19
C PRO A 45 -9.64 -5.37 -3.28
N ASP A 46 -10.89 -5.67 -2.90
CA ASP A 46 -11.93 -6.16 -3.83
C ASP A 46 -12.37 -5.09 -4.84
N TYR A 47 -12.12 -3.82 -4.51
CA TYR A 47 -12.38 -2.67 -5.37
C TYR A 47 -11.10 -1.86 -5.58
N ALA A 48 -10.99 -1.26 -6.77
CA ALA A 48 -9.89 -0.37 -7.09
C ALA A 48 -9.73 0.74 -6.03
N PRO A 49 -8.51 1.05 -5.59
CA PRO A 49 -8.25 2.24 -4.78
C PRO A 49 -8.87 3.47 -5.48
N LYS A 50 -9.49 4.36 -4.71
CA LYS A 50 -10.09 5.59 -5.27
C LYS A 50 -9.03 6.59 -5.75
N GLU A 51 -7.85 6.49 -5.17
CA GLU A 51 -6.74 7.38 -5.45
C GLU A 51 -5.98 6.87 -6.67
N GLN A 52 -5.80 7.76 -7.65
CA GLN A 52 -4.90 7.51 -8.77
C GLN A 52 -3.47 7.49 -8.25
N GLU A 53 -2.59 6.77 -8.94
CA GLU A 53 -1.17 6.76 -8.61
C GLU A 53 -0.57 8.16 -8.77
N GLU A 54 0.03 8.70 -7.71
CA GLU A 54 0.58 10.07 -7.69
C GLU A 54 1.76 10.24 -8.66
N HIS A 55 2.56 9.19 -8.83
CA HIS A 55 3.70 9.17 -9.74
C HIS A 55 3.34 8.78 -11.18
N ALA A 56 2.03 8.63 -11.47
CA ALA A 56 1.57 8.27 -12.81
C ALA A 56 1.86 9.37 -13.82
N GLN A 57 2.42 8.96 -14.96
CA GLN A 57 2.70 9.80 -16.11
C GLN A 57 1.96 9.27 -17.33
N THR A 58 1.43 10.16 -18.15
CA THR A 58 0.87 9.76 -19.44
C THR A 58 1.95 9.16 -20.34
N ILE A 59 1.63 8.08 -21.03
CA ILE A 59 2.51 7.47 -22.01
C ILE A 59 2.50 8.34 -23.26
N PRO A 60 3.65 8.88 -23.73
CA PRO A 60 3.70 9.66 -24.95
C PRO A 60 3.26 8.82 -26.16
N ASP A 61 2.51 9.44 -27.08
CA ASP A 61 2.07 8.86 -28.36
C ASP A 61 1.29 7.52 -28.24
N ASP A 62 0.71 7.25 -27.08
CA ASP A 62 -0.12 6.05 -26.85
C ASP A 62 -1.53 6.24 -27.45
N THR A 63 -1.63 6.03 -28.75
CA THR A 63 -2.87 6.21 -29.56
C THR A 63 -3.55 4.88 -29.91
N GLY A 64 -3.18 3.78 -29.25
CA GLY A 64 -3.69 2.46 -29.57
C GLY A 64 -5.20 2.32 -29.33
N ASP A 65 -5.91 1.71 -30.31
CA ASP A 65 -7.30 1.36 -30.15
C ASP A 65 -7.47 0.38 -28.96
N LYS A 66 -8.55 0.55 -28.22
CA LYS A 66 -8.91 -0.36 -27.11
C LYS A 66 -9.05 -1.79 -27.61
N MET A 67 -8.44 -2.73 -26.88
CA MET A 67 -8.63 -4.14 -27.13
C MET A 67 -10.08 -4.55 -26.84
N GLU A 68 -10.64 -5.38 -27.72
CA GLU A 68 -11.95 -6.00 -27.46
C GLU A 68 -11.82 -7.00 -26.31
N ALA A 69 -12.78 -6.97 -25.40
CA ALA A 69 -12.90 -7.94 -24.33
C ALA A 69 -14.21 -8.73 -24.48
N PRO A 70 -14.21 -10.03 -24.15
CA PRO A 70 -15.45 -10.81 -24.10
C PRO A 70 -16.36 -10.26 -22.99
N GLN A 71 -17.65 -10.54 -23.09
CA GLN A 71 -18.62 -10.13 -22.08
C GLN A 71 -18.23 -10.66 -20.69
N GLY A 72 -18.11 -9.79 -19.71
CA GLY A 72 -17.67 -10.11 -18.33
C GLY A 72 -16.17 -10.39 -18.19
N GLY A 73 -15.37 -10.14 -19.22
CA GLY A 73 -13.92 -10.28 -19.22
C GLY A 73 -13.20 -8.96 -19.36
N GLY A 74 -11.87 -9.02 -19.32
CA GLY A 74 -10.96 -7.90 -19.55
C GLY A 74 -9.93 -8.22 -20.62
N ALA A 75 -9.38 -7.19 -21.24
CA ALA A 75 -8.24 -7.29 -22.15
C ALA A 75 -7.17 -6.29 -21.69
N VAL A 76 -5.97 -6.78 -21.46
CA VAL A 76 -4.88 -5.99 -20.89
C VAL A 76 -3.61 -6.11 -21.70
N SER A 77 -2.83 -5.04 -21.72
CA SER A 77 -1.48 -4.99 -22.25
C SER A 77 -0.57 -4.44 -21.18
N LEU A 78 0.64 -4.96 -21.10
CA LEU A 78 1.64 -4.53 -20.12
C LEU A 78 2.93 -4.12 -20.85
N THR A 79 3.57 -3.08 -20.34
CA THR A 79 4.97 -2.74 -20.68
C THR A 79 5.73 -2.59 -19.37
N TYR A 80 6.83 -3.30 -19.22
CA TYR A 80 7.63 -3.29 -17.98
C TYR A 80 9.10 -3.56 -18.26
N ALA A 81 9.95 -3.16 -17.31
CA ALA A 81 11.33 -3.63 -17.21
C ALA A 81 11.43 -4.60 -16.02
N ASN A 82 12.24 -5.65 -16.18
CA ASN A 82 12.46 -6.64 -15.11
C ASN A 82 13.59 -6.24 -14.13
N GLN A 83 14.17 -5.07 -14.29
CA GLN A 83 15.18 -4.50 -13.41
C GLN A 83 14.55 -3.41 -12.55
N VAL A 84 14.68 -3.51 -11.25
CA VAL A 84 14.13 -2.57 -10.26
C VAL A 84 15.25 -2.10 -9.34
N GLY A 85 15.34 -0.81 -9.08
CA GLY A 85 16.25 -0.22 -8.12
C GLY A 85 15.49 0.26 -6.88
N ILE A 86 16.01 0.01 -5.70
CA ILE A 86 15.50 0.54 -4.44
C ILE A 86 16.58 1.35 -3.77
N ASP A 87 16.28 2.59 -3.42
CA ASP A 87 17.11 3.46 -2.60
C ASP A 87 16.48 3.56 -1.20
N LEU A 88 17.11 2.94 -0.21
CA LEU A 88 16.62 2.92 1.16
C LEU A 88 16.71 4.29 1.83
N SER A 89 17.68 5.13 1.43
CA SER A 89 17.86 6.45 2.02
C SER A 89 16.71 7.39 1.69
N SER A 90 16.13 7.28 0.50
CA SER A 90 14.98 8.07 0.04
C SER A 90 13.65 7.33 0.17
N GLY A 91 13.67 6.01 0.35
CA GLY A 91 12.48 5.18 0.32
C GLY A 91 11.86 5.04 -1.07
N THR A 92 12.63 5.35 -2.14
CA THR A 92 12.14 5.40 -3.51
C THR A 92 12.52 4.15 -4.28
N VAL A 93 11.60 3.68 -5.10
CA VAL A 93 11.75 2.52 -5.98
C VAL A 93 11.73 2.98 -7.42
N SER A 94 12.82 2.77 -8.16
CA SER A 94 12.96 3.07 -9.58
C SER A 94 12.60 1.85 -10.42
N LEU A 95 11.68 2.00 -11.36
CA LEU A 95 11.16 0.92 -12.20
C LEU A 95 10.62 1.48 -13.52
N LEU A 96 10.24 0.59 -14.43
CA LEU A 96 9.36 0.92 -15.55
C LEU A 96 8.18 -0.04 -15.51
N PHE A 97 6.98 0.49 -15.34
CA PHE A 97 5.74 -0.25 -15.50
C PHE A 97 4.68 0.63 -16.15
N ALA A 98 3.97 0.09 -17.13
CA ALA A 98 2.96 0.84 -17.85
C ALA A 98 1.71 0.00 -18.12
N ASN A 99 0.56 0.67 -18.04
CA ASN A 99 -0.75 0.22 -18.50
C ASN A 99 -1.06 0.93 -19.83
N PRO A 100 -0.71 0.36 -21.00
CA PRO A 100 -0.94 1.00 -22.30
C PRO A 100 -2.41 1.33 -22.54
N GLY A 101 -2.66 2.38 -23.32
CA GLY A 101 -4.00 2.89 -23.63
C GLY A 101 -4.95 1.89 -24.26
N LYS A 102 -4.42 0.87 -24.93
CA LYS A 102 -5.22 -0.23 -25.50
C LYS A 102 -5.80 -1.20 -24.46
N SER A 103 -5.37 -1.16 -23.20
CA SER A 103 -6.01 -1.92 -22.11
C SER A 103 -7.39 -1.37 -21.80
N ASN A 104 -8.28 -2.21 -21.30
CA ASN A 104 -9.63 -1.81 -20.84
C ASN A 104 -9.84 -2.04 -19.34
N GLN A 105 -8.76 -2.25 -18.59
CA GLN A 105 -8.80 -2.40 -17.14
C GLN A 105 -7.81 -1.45 -16.47
N ASP A 106 -8.17 -0.98 -15.29
CA ASP A 106 -7.25 -0.32 -14.38
C ASP A 106 -6.33 -1.35 -13.73
N MET A 107 -5.17 -0.91 -13.29
CA MET A 107 -4.17 -1.77 -12.67
C MET A 107 -3.71 -1.20 -11.32
N VAL A 108 -3.37 -2.10 -10.41
CA VAL A 108 -2.60 -1.81 -9.21
C VAL A 108 -1.37 -2.70 -9.26
N LEU A 109 -0.19 -2.11 -9.12
CA LEU A 109 1.09 -2.81 -9.13
C LEU A 109 1.54 -3.03 -7.69
N GLN A 110 1.93 -4.27 -7.38
CA GLN A 110 2.66 -4.60 -6.17
C GLN A 110 4.04 -5.12 -6.50
N ILE A 111 5.03 -4.82 -5.65
CA ILE A 111 6.34 -5.48 -5.65
C ILE A 111 6.43 -6.37 -4.42
N VAL A 112 6.76 -7.63 -4.66
CA VAL A 112 6.81 -8.66 -3.62
C VAL A 112 8.20 -9.26 -3.56
N ILE A 113 8.78 -9.28 -2.35
CA ILE A 113 10.05 -9.97 -2.02
C ILE A 113 9.75 -10.96 -0.89
N GLN A 114 10.11 -12.23 -1.04
CA GLN A 114 9.94 -13.27 0.00
C GLN A 114 8.52 -13.28 0.61
N ASP A 115 7.50 -13.18 -0.26
CA ASP A 115 6.07 -13.14 0.11
C ASP A 115 5.60 -11.89 0.87
N HIS A 116 6.47 -10.89 1.03
CA HIS A 116 6.12 -9.59 1.60
C HIS A 116 5.91 -8.55 0.49
N VAL A 117 4.76 -7.88 0.53
CA VAL A 117 4.51 -6.72 -0.35
C VAL A 117 5.28 -5.54 0.21
N ILE A 118 6.26 -5.04 -0.56
CA ILE A 118 7.11 -3.91 -0.16
C ILE A 118 6.72 -2.59 -0.83
N VAL A 119 5.98 -2.68 -1.94
CA VAL A 119 5.44 -1.53 -2.69
C VAL A 119 4.02 -1.87 -3.13
N GLN A 120 3.13 -0.90 -3.09
CA GLN A 120 1.82 -0.95 -3.73
C GLN A 120 1.51 0.41 -4.34
N SER A 121 1.21 0.44 -5.63
CA SER A 121 0.78 1.66 -6.30
C SER A 121 -0.67 2.03 -5.96
N GLY A 122 -1.03 3.26 -6.22
CA GLY A 122 -2.42 3.65 -6.44
C GLY A 122 -2.97 3.02 -7.74
N THR A 123 -4.14 3.47 -8.17
CA THR A 123 -4.76 3.01 -9.41
C THR A 123 -4.03 3.60 -10.62
N LEU A 124 -3.60 2.74 -11.54
CA LEU A 124 -2.94 3.09 -12.80
C LEU A 124 -3.90 2.83 -13.96
N SER A 125 -4.51 3.88 -14.46
CA SER A 125 -5.46 3.79 -15.58
C SER A 125 -4.75 3.56 -16.92
N PRO A 126 -5.45 3.03 -17.95
CA PRO A 126 -4.89 2.88 -19.28
C PRO A 126 -4.31 4.19 -19.83
N GLY A 127 -3.20 4.10 -20.56
CA GLY A 127 -2.45 5.24 -21.09
C GLY A 127 -1.47 5.86 -20.08
N HIS A 128 -1.25 5.23 -18.93
CA HIS A 128 -0.35 5.73 -17.88
C HIS A 128 0.78 4.75 -17.58
N ARG A 129 1.89 5.31 -17.11
CA ARG A 129 3.06 4.58 -16.65
C ARG A 129 3.58 5.15 -15.34
N VAL A 130 4.36 4.35 -14.62
CA VAL A 130 5.16 4.79 -13.48
C VAL A 130 6.64 4.48 -13.72
N LEU A 131 7.49 5.40 -13.30
CA LEU A 131 8.95 5.28 -13.34
C LEU A 131 9.55 5.22 -11.94
N SER A 132 8.76 5.62 -10.94
CA SER A 132 9.11 5.53 -9.53
C SER A 132 7.87 5.27 -8.69
N LEU A 133 8.04 4.60 -7.55
CA LEU A 133 7.03 4.39 -6.52
C LEU A 133 7.72 4.51 -5.15
N ASP A 134 6.94 4.63 -4.11
CA ASP A 134 7.44 4.69 -2.74
C ASP A 134 7.35 3.31 -2.05
N LEU A 135 8.32 3.03 -1.18
CA LEU A 135 8.26 1.87 -0.29
C LEU A 135 7.08 2.02 0.68
N LEU A 136 6.38 0.94 0.95
CA LEU A 136 5.40 0.91 2.02
C LEU A 136 6.07 1.14 3.37
N GLN A 137 5.36 1.82 4.26
CA GLN A 137 5.85 2.15 5.59
C GLN A 137 6.34 0.90 6.35
N GLY A 138 7.55 0.98 6.90
CA GLY A 138 8.17 -0.10 7.68
C GLY A 138 8.78 -1.23 6.86
N THR A 139 8.71 -1.20 5.52
CA THR A 139 9.34 -2.24 4.68
C THR A 139 10.83 -1.98 4.43
N ALA A 140 11.29 -0.73 4.54
CA ALA A 140 12.69 -0.39 4.43
C ALA A 140 13.56 -1.13 5.48
N ASP A 141 13.05 -1.31 6.69
CA ASP A 141 13.75 -2.03 7.79
C ASP A 141 13.92 -3.54 7.52
N MET A 142 13.18 -4.07 6.55
CA MET A 142 13.26 -5.49 6.15
C MET A 142 14.32 -5.75 5.08
N LEU A 143 14.88 -4.69 4.49
CA LEU A 143 15.80 -4.77 3.37
C LEU A 143 17.20 -4.32 3.79
N SER A 144 18.21 -4.84 3.09
CA SER A 144 19.61 -4.40 3.21
C SER A 144 20.16 -4.20 1.79
N ALA A 145 21.22 -3.41 1.66
CA ALA A 145 21.87 -3.23 0.36
C ALA A 145 22.29 -4.59 -0.24
N GLY A 146 21.95 -4.81 -1.50
CA GLY A 146 22.24 -6.07 -2.20
C GLY A 146 21.25 -6.39 -3.30
N GLY A 147 21.35 -7.61 -3.86
CA GLY A 147 20.48 -8.12 -4.90
C GLY A 147 19.40 -9.03 -4.33
N TYR A 148 18.18 -8.89 -4.83
CA TYR A 148 17.03 -9.73 -4.47
C TYR A 148 16.29 -10.19 -5.72
N ASP A 149 15.77 -11.41 -5.67
CA ASP A 149 14.74 -11.85 -6.60
C ASP A 149 13.37 -11.52 -6.01
N GLY A 150 12.52 -10.93 -6.83
CA GLY A 150 11.17 -10.56 -6.46
C GLY A 150 10.20 -10.77 -7.60
N LYS A 151 8.99 -10.27 -7.45
CA LYS A 151 7.98 -10.29 -8.51
C LYS A 151 7.13 -9.04 -8.49
N PHE A 152 6.72 -8.60 -9.68
CA PHE A 152 5.53 -7.78 -9.83
C PHE A 152 4.30 -8.65 -9.67
N VAL A 153 3.33 -8.18 -8.91
CA VAL A 153 1.97 -8.71 -8.88
C VAL A 153 1.06 -7.62 -9.40
N VAL A 154 0.42 -7.88 -10.54
CA VAL A 154 -0.47 -6.92 -11.19
C VAL A 154 -1.90 -7.33 -10.94
N LEU A 155 -2.63 -6.48 -10.24
CA LEU A 155 -4.05 -6.63 -9.96
C LEU A 155 -4.83 -5.82 -10.98
N TYR A 156 -5.90 -6.40 -11.51
CA TYR A 156 -6.74 -5.77 -12.52
C TYR A 156 -8.10 -5.42 -11.96
N TYR A 157 -8.63 -4.27 -12.38
CA TYR A 157 -9.91 -3.76 -11.94
C TYR A 157 -10.75 -3.29 -13.13
N ASN A 158 -12.03 -3.58 -13.10
CA ASN A 158 -12.97 -3.10 -14.09
C ASN A 158 -13.11 -1.57 -13.98
N GLN A 159 -12.97 -0.84 -15.08
CA GLN A 159 -13.03 0.63 -15.09
C GLN A 159 -14.41 1.20 -14.74
N GLU A 160 -15.49 0.46 -15.01
CA GLU A 160 -16.87 0.91 -14.78
C GLU A 160 -17.35 0.59 -13.36
N THR A 161 -17.07 -0.64 -12.89
CA THR A 161 -17.55 -1.11 -11.58
C THR A 161 -16.51 -0.93 -10.47
N GLY A 162 -15.24 -0.79 -10.82
CA GLY A 162 -14.12 -0.79 -9.89
C GLY A 162 -13.84 -2.16 -9.29
N GLU A 163 -14.56 -3.21 -9.66
CA GLU A 163 -14.40 -4.54 -9.10
C GLU A 163 -13.10 -5.21 -9.57
N LYS A 164 -12.48 -5.92 -8.66
CA LYS A 164 -11.27 -6.69 -8.93
C LYS A 164 -11.56 -7.87 -9.84
N SER A 165 -10.72 -8.06 -10.85
CA SER A 165 -10.74 -9.26 -11.68
C SER A 165 -10.25 -10.48 -10.89
N ILE A 166 -10.76 -11.67 -11.26
CA ILE A 166 -10.36 -12.95 -10.64
C ILE A 166 -8.91 -13.29 -10.94
N VAL A 167 -8.39 -12.81 -12.08
CA VAL A 167 -7.03 -13.10 -12.57
C VAL A 167 -6.09 -11.98 -12.15
N ASN A 168 -4.88 -12.33 -11.75
CA ASN A 168 -3.73 -11.44 -11.58
C ASN A 168 -2.58 -11.95 -12.45
N THR A 169 -1.56 -11.11 -12.64
CA THR A 169 -0.33 -11.49 -13.35
C THR A 169 0.85 -11.37 -12.40
N GLU A 170 1.68 -12.40 -12.35
CA GLU A 170 2.94 -12.39 -11.63
C GLU A 170 4.11 -12.40 -12.62
N ILE A 171 5.06 -11.49 -12.43
CA ILE A 171 6.21 -11.31 -13.33
C ILE A 171 7.48 -11.31 -12.49
N PRO A 172 8.40 -12.26 -12.68
CA PRO A 172 9.67 -12.27 -11.96
C PRO A 172 10.53 -11.04 -12.34
N ILE A 173 11.15 -10.45 -11.32
CA ILE A 173 12.01 -9.27 -11.45
C ILE A 173 13.29 -9.45 -10.63
N HIS A 174 14.33 -8.71 -11.03
CA HIS A 174 15.58 -8.57 -10.28
C HIS A 174 15.64 -7.19 -9.63
N ILE A 175 15.91 -7.16 -8.35
CA ILE A 175 15.88 -5.95 -7.53
C ILE A 175 17.30 -5.68 -7.01
N THR A 176 17.77 -4.46 -7.18
CA THR A 176 19.01 -3.98 -6.59
C THR A 176 18.68 -2.94 -5.53
N VAL A 177 19.08 -3.20 -4.29
CA VAL A 177 18.87 -2.32 -3.14
C VAL A 177 20.18 -1.59 -2.85
N THR A 178 20.09 -0.27 -2.69
CA THR A 178 21.19 0.64 -2.30
C THR A 178 20.80 1.41 -1.04
N GLU A 179 21.85 1.90 -0.30
CA GLU A 179 21.69 2.76 0.87
C GLU A 179 21.69 4.24 0.50
#